data_0116a277d0a41029fe87621a4a0373c8
#
_entry.id   0116a277d0a41029fe87621a4a0373c8
#
_cell.length_a   1.000
_cell.length_b   1.000
_cell.length_c   1.000
_cell.angle_alpha   90.00
_cell.angle_beta   90.00
_cell.angle_gamma   90.00
#
_symmetry.space_group_name_H-M   'P 1'
#
loop_
_entity.id
_entity.type
_entity.pdbx_description
1 polymer ?
#
loop_
_entity_poly.entity_id
_entity_poly.type
_entity_poly.pdbx_seq_one_letter_code
_entity_poly.pdbx_strand_id
1 'polypeptide(L)'
;ICTGAIALALASERPDCEIIAVDRMPDAVALAQRNAQHLAIKNIHILQSDWFSALAGQQFAMIVSNPPYIDEQDPHLQQGDVRFEPLTALVAADSGMADIVHIIEQSRNALVSGGFLLLEHGWQQGEAVRQAFILAGYHDVETCRDYGDNERVTLGRYYQ
;
A
#
# COMPACT_ATOMS: atom_id res chain seq x y z
N ILE A 1 -5.56 -4.75 -1.89
CA ILE A 1 -5.08 -5.87 -1.03
C ILE A 1 -5.01 -7.23 -1.75
N CYS A 2 -5.47 -7.33 -2.98
CA CYS A 2 -5.48 -8.61 -3.73
C CYS A 2 -5.90 -9.81 -2.85
N THR A 3 -4.95 -10.69 -2.53
CA THR A 3 -5.19 -11.87 -1.66
C THR A 3 -5.28 -11.54 -0.16
N GLY A 4 -4.97 -10.31 0.25
CA GLY A 4 -4.84 -9.92 1.65
C GLY A 4 -3.47 -10.23 2.27
N ALA A 5 -2.48 -10.68 1.51
CA ALA A 5 -1.24 -11.23 2.04
C ALA A 5 -0.53 -10.33 3.06
N ILE A 6 -0.34 -9.05 2.75
CA ILE A 6 0.32 -8.09 3.66
C ILE A 6 -0.49 -7.91 4.95
N ALA A 7 -1.80 -7.67 4.81
CA ALA A 7 -2.68 -7.42 5.96
C ALA A 7 -2.81 -8.65 6.87
N LEU A 8 -2.92 -9.84 6.28
CA LEU A 8 -2.99 -11.10 7.02
C LEU A 8 -1.67 -11.42 7.74
N ALA A 9 -0.53 -11.16 7.09
CA ALA A 9 0.77 -11.32 7.72
C ALA A 9 0.92 -10.37 8.93
N LEU A 10 0.58 -9.10 8.76
CA LEU A 10 0.60 -8.11 9.86
C LEU A 10 -0.32 -8.52 11.00
N ALA A 11 -1.56 -8.95 10.71
CA ALA A 11 -2.52 -9.38 11.73
C ALA A 11 -2.05 -10.63 12.50
N SER A 12 -1.38 -11.55 11.80
CA SER A 12 -0.81 -12.76 12.41
C SER A 12 0.37 -12.45 13.34
N GLU A 13 1.28 -11.56 12.91
CA GLU A 13 2.47 -11.18 13.67
C GLU A 13 2.18 -10.20 14.81
N ARG A 14 1.08 -9.44 14.71
CA ARG A 14 0.69 -8.41 15.67
C ARG A 14 -0.74 -8.64 16.15
N PRO A 15 -0.98 -9.67 16.98
CA PRO A 15 -2.31 -9.97 17.53
C PRO A 15 -2.83 -8.89 18.49
N ASP A 16 -1.97 -7.98 18.94
CA ASP A 16 -2.26 -6.80 19.75
C ASP A 16 -2.78 -5.61 18.93
N CYS A 17 -2.71 -5.67 17.59
CA CYS A 17 -3.16 -4.62 16.68
C CYS A 17 -4.48 -4.99 15.99
N GLU A 18 -5.33 -3.99 15.79
CA GLU A 18 -6.47 -4.08 14.87
C GLU A 18 -6.02 -3.67 13.47
N ILE A 19 -6.25 -4.52 12.49
CA ILE A 19 -5.88 -4.29 11.11
C ILE A 19 -7.13 -4.00 10.28
N ILE A 20 -7.10 -2.91 9.51
CA ILE A 20 -8.12 -2.62 8.51
C ILE A 20 -7.49 -2.76 7.13
N ALA A 21 -8.07 -3.58 6.29
CA ALA A 21 -7.60 -3.83 4.93
C ALA A 21 -8.69 -3.45 3.92
N VAL A 22 -8.30 -2.72 2.88
CA VAL A 22 -9.26 -2.24 1.88
C VAL A 22 -8.83 -2.55 0.46
N ASP A 23 -9.80 -2.80 -0.39
CA ASP A 23 -9.60 -2.92 -1.84
C ASP A 23 -10.81 -2.36 -2.57
N ARG A 24 -10.58 -1.83 -3.76
CA ARG A 24 -11.65 -1.34 -4.63
C ARG A 24 -12.45 -2.48 -5.26
N MET A 25 -11.78 -3.61 -5.55
CA MET A 25 -12.37 -4.74 -6.24
C MET A 25 -13.10 -5.68 -5.27
N PRO A 26 -14.41 -5.92 -5.45
CA PRO A 26 -15.18 -6.79 -4.56
C PRO A 26 -14.66 -8.24 -4.53
N ASP A 27 -14.14 -8.74 -5.64
CA ASP A 27 -13.57 -10.09 -5.71
C ASP A 27 -12.29 -10.23 -4.88
N ALA A 28 -11.44 -9.19 -4.85
CA ALA A 28 -10.26 -9.14 -4.00
C ALA A 28 -10.64 -9.11 -2.51
N VAL A 29 -11.66 -8.31 -2.16
CA VAL A 29 -12.22 -8.26 -0.79
C VAL A 29 -12.73 -9.64 -0.38
N ALA A 30 -13.53 -10.29 -1.22
CA ALA A 30 -14.08 -11.62 -0.93
C ALA A 30 -12.98 -12.69 -0.78
N LEU A 31 -11.93 -12.64 -1.62
CA LEU A 31 -10.81 -13.56 -1.52
C LEU A 31 -10.03 -13.36 -0.21
N ALA A 32 -9.71 -12.12 0.12
CA ALA A 32 -9.01 -11.81 1.37
C ALA A 32 -9.82 -12.23 2.61
N GLN A 33 -11.14 -12.03 2.60
CA GLN A 33 -12.04 -12.49 3.68
C GLN A 33 -12.02 -14.02 3.83
N ARG A 34 -12.07 -14.76 2.73
CA ARG A 34 -11.95 -16.23 2.76
C ARG A 34 -10.60 -16.68 3.32
N ASN A 35 -9.52 -16.01 2.93
CA ASN A 35 -8.19 -16.32 3.44
C ASN A 35 -8.08 -16.01 4.96
N ALA A 36 -8.63 -14.91 5.44
CA ALA A 36 -8.69 -14.59 6.86
C ALA A 36 -9.43 -15.65 7.66
N GLN A 37 -10.57 -16.12 7.17
CA GLN A 37 -11.35 -17.21 7.79
C GLN A 37 -10.58 -18.52 7.80
N HIS A 38 -9.96 -18.89 6.67
CA HIS A 38 -9.17 -20.12 6.56
C HIS A 38 -7.98 -20.14 7.53
N LEU A 39 -7.34 -19.00 7.74
CA LEU A 39 -6.21 -18.85 8.66
C LEU A 39 -6.65 -18.56 10.10
N ALA A 40 -7.96 -18.46 10.37
CA ALA A 40 -8.53 -18.14 11.68
C ALA A 40 -8.02 -16.83 12.30
N ILE A 41 -7.70 -15.84 11.45
CA ILE A 41 -7.25 -14.50 11.88
C ILE A 41 -8.48 -13.66 12.23
N LYS A 42 -8.52 -13.09 13.43
CA LYS A 42 -9.70 -12.40 13.98
C LYS A 42 -9.53 -10.87 14.13
N ASN A 43 -8.30 -10.40 14.22
CA ASN A 43 -7.96 -8.98 14.42
C ASN A 43 -7.81 -8.22 13.10
N ILE A 44 -8.64 -8.57 12.10
CA ILE A 44 -8.63 -7.94 10.78
C ILE A 44 -10.06 -7.65 10.32
N HIS A 45 -10.27 -6.46 9.79
CA HIS A 45 -11.49 -6.02 9.12
C HIS A 45 -11.19 -5.74 7.65
N ILE A 46 -11.87 -6.41 6.75
CA ILE A 46 -11.64 -6.31 5.31
C ILE A 46 -12.87 -5.67 4.67
N LEU A 47 -12.68 -4.51 4.03
CA LEU A 47 -13.73 -3.65 3.50
C LEU A 47 -13.50 -3.34 2.02
N GLN A 48 -14.59 -3.15 1.28
CA GLN A 48 -14.50 -2.53 -0.04
C GLN A 48 -14.38 -1.01 0.11
N SER A 49 -13.35 -0.43 -0.50
CA SER A 49 -13.10 1.02 -0.50
C SER A 49 -12.30 1.45 -1.71
N ASP A 50 -12.64 2.58 -2.26
CA ASP A 50 -11.77 3.30 -3.18
C ASP A 50 -10.81 4.16 -2.35
N TRP A 51 -9.58 3.67 -2.18
CA TRP A 51 -8.57 4.20 -1.26
C TRP A 51 -9.13 4.46 0.14
N PHE A 52 -9.21 5.71 0.58
CA PHE A 52 -9.64 6.12 1.91
C PHE A 52 -11.15 6.40 2.03
N SER A 53 -11.94 6.24 0.96
CA SER A 53 -13.34 6.68 0.92
C SER A 53 -14.23 6.06 2.00
N ALA A 54 -14.03 4.78 2.34
CA ALA A 54 -14.76 4.09 3.41
C ALA A 54 -14.13 4.26 4.80
N LEU A 55 -13.03 5.02 4.91
CA LEU A 55 -12.26 5.19 6.15
C LEU A 55 -12.38 6.60 6.75
N ALA A 56 -13.34 7.38 6.27
CA ALA A 56 -13.53 8.77 6.70
C ALA A 56 -13.67 8.87 8.23
N GLY A 57 -12.91 9.77 8.83
CA GLY A 57 -12.90 10.01 10.28
C GLY A 57 -12.11 8.98 11.10
N GLN A 58 -11.54 7.96 10.49
CA GLN A 58 -10.65 7.03 11.16
C GLN A 58 -9.20 7.52 11.09
N GLN A 59 -8.43 7.20 12.13
CA GLN A 59 -7.00 7.51 12.18
C GLN A 59 -6.20 6.25 12.53
N PHE A 60 -5.02 6.15 11.92
CA PHE A 60 -4.17 4.98 11.99
C PHE A 60 -2.77 5.34 12.49
N ALA A 61 -2.18 4.47 13.29
CA ALA A 61 -0.78 4.60 13.69
C ALA A 61 0.18 4.26 12.52
N MET A 62 -0.29 3.43 11.59
CA MET A 62 0.49 3.01 10.42
C MET A 62 -0.44 2.75 9.24
N ILE A 63 -0.02 3.19 8.07
CA ILE A 63 -0.66 2.88 6.78
C ILE A 63 0.40 2.20 5.91
N VAL A 64 0.04 1.07 5.33
CA VAL A 64 0.91 0.29 4.43
C VAL A 64 0.19 0.07 3.12
N SER A 65 0.83 0.34 2.01
CA SER A 65 0.27 0.10 0.68
C SER A 65 1.31 -0.39 -0.31
N ASN A 66 0.89 -1.33 -1.14
CA ASN A 66 1.55 -1.71 -2.37
C ASN A 66 0.61 -1.32 -3.53
N PRO A 67 0.64 -0.06 -3.97
CA PRO A 67 -0.22 0.43 -5.05
C PRO A 67 0.28 -0.04 -6.41
N PRO A 68 -0.54 0.05 -7.47
CA PRO A 68 -0.03 -0.05 -8.83
C PRO A 68 1.04 1.03 -9.07
N TYR A 69 2.21 0.62 -9.57
CA TYR A 69 3.34 1.54 -9.80
C TYR A 69 4.06 1.30 -11.13
N ILE A 70 3.57 0.35 -11.96
CA ILE A 70 4.17 0.04 -13.27
C ILE A 70 3.61 1.00 -14.31
N ASP A 71 4.51 1.59 -15.12
CA ASP A 71 4.12 2.41 -16.27
C ASP A 71 3.33 1.54 -17.28
N GLU A 72 2.26 2.09 -17.84
CA GLU A 72 1.44 1.42 -18.87
C GLU A 72 2.26 0.94 -20.08
N GLN A 73 3.38 1.59 -20.36
CA GLN A 73 4.27 1.28 -21.48
C GLN A 73 5.41 0.34 -21.09
N ASP A 74 5.47 -0.14 -19.84
CA ASP A 74 6.55 -1.00 -19.39
C ASP A 74 6.48 -2.39 -20.06
N PRO A 75 7.52 -2.81 -20.81
CA PRO A 75 7.55 -4.10 -21.47
C PRO A 75 7.51 -5.30 -20.52
N HIS A 76 7.82 -5.12 -19.23
CA HIS A 76 7.74 -6.19 -18.22
C HIS A 76 6.31 -6.62 -17.90
N LEU A 77 5.28 -5.82 -18.24
CA LEU A 77 3.86 -6.21 -18.10
C LEU A 77 3.51 -7.50 -18.86
N GLN A 78 4.30 -7.88 -19.86
CA GLN A 78 4.08 -9.08 -20.68
C GLN A 78 4.98 -10.26 -20.27
N GLN A 79 5.78 -10.13 -19.21
CA GLN A 79 6.77 -11.12 -18.80
C GLN A 79 6.48 -11.72 -17.43
N GLY A 80 6.86 -13.00 -17.25
CA GLY A 80 6.77 -13.67 -15.95
C GLY A 80 5.35 -13.81 -15.41
N ASP A 81 5.23 -13.87 -14.10
CA ASP A 81 3.95 -14.05 -13.39
C ASP A 81 3.07 -12.79 -13.42
N VAL A 82 3.66 -11.61 -13.65
CA VAL A 82 2.97 -10.31 -13.76
C VAL A 82 1.89 -10.32 -14.84
N ARG A 83 2.10 -11.06 -15.95
CA ARG A 83 1.13 -11.21 -17.05
C ARG A 83 -0.21 -11.84 -16.65
N PHE A 84 -0.27 -12.51 -15.51
CA PHE A 84 -1.48 -13.14 -14.98
C PHE A 84 -2.22 -12.28 -13.97
N GLU A 85 -1.64 -11.16 -13.56
CA GLU A 85 -2.29 -10.22 -12.66
C GLU A 85 -3.18 -9.23 -13.43
N PRO A 86 -4.30 -8.77 -12.85
CA PRO A 86 -5.12 -7.73 -13.47
C PRO A 86 -4.29 -6.45 -13.72
N LEU A 87 -4.34 -5.89 -14.93
CA LEU A 87 -3.64 -4.64 -15.28
C LEU A 87 -3.94 -3.50 -14.28
N THR A 88 -5.18 -3.44 -13.79
CA THR A 88 -5.61 -2.45 -12.78
C THR A 88 -4.90 -2.59 -11.43
N ALA A 89 -4.25 -3.71 -11.17
CA ALA A 89 -3.45 -3.93 -9.97
C ALA A 89 -1.96 -3.61 -10.17
N LEU A 90 -1.53 -3.37 -11.41
CA LEU A 90 -0.12 -3.22 -11.78
C LEU A 90 0.22 -1.83 -12.32
N VAL A 91 -0.72 -1.20 -13.03
CA VAL A 91 -0.47 -0.01 -13.86
C VAL A 91 -1.05 1.24 -13.23
N ALA A 92 -0.26 2.30 -13.20
CA ALA A 92 -0.69 3.65 -12.82
C ALA A 92 -0.24 4.69 -13.86
N ALA A 93 -0.96 5.82 -13.95
CA ALA A 93 -0.60 6.94 -14.80
C ALA A 93 0.69 7.66 -14.32
N ASP A 94 1.18 8.62 -15.11
CA ASP A 94 2.35 9.44 -14.79
C ASP A 94 3.60 8.61 -14.38
N SER A 95 4.00 7.68 -15.25
CA SER A 95 5.13 6.78 -15.01
C SER A 95 4.97 5.94 -13.72
N GLY A 96 3.74 5.57 -13.38
CA GLY A 96 3.42 4.80 -12.20
C GLY A 96 3.36 5.59 -10.90
N MET A 97 3.45 6.92 -10.93
CA MET A 97 3.50 7.77 -9.72
C MET A 97 2.14 8.29 -9.25
N ALA A 98 1.10 8.31 -10.09
CA ALA A 98 -0.16 8.98 -9.77
C ALA A 98 -0.83 8.43 -8.50
N ASP A 99 -0.95 7.11 -8.37
CA ASP A 99 -1.55 6.47 -7.21
C ASP A 99 -0.68 6.63 -5.96
N ILE A 100 0.65 6.57 -6.11
CA ILE A 100 1.62 6.80 -5.03
C ILE A 100 1.43 8.21 -4.44
N VAL A 101 1.41 9.24 -5.28
CA VAL A 101 1.20 10.63 -4.86
C VAL A 101 -0.17 10.79 -4.19
N HIS A 102 -1.22 10.23 -4.78
CA HIS A 102 -2.56 10.26 -4.20
C HIS A 102 -2.59 9.68 -2.78
N ILE A 103 -1.97 8.52 -2.56
CA ILE A 103 -1.91 7.89 -1.24
C ILE A 103 -1.11 8.76 -0.25
N ILE A 104 0.03 9.29 -0.66
CA ILE A 104 0.86 10.16 0.18
C ILE A 104 0.06 11.37 0.68
N GLU A 105 -0.69 12.02 -0.21
CA GLU A 105 -1.51 13.19 0.14
C GLU A 105 -2.69 12.83 1.04
N GLN A 106 -3.43 11.78 0.72
CA GLN A 106 -4.64 11.40 1.45
C GLN A 106 -4.34 10.82 2.83
N SER A 107 -3.26 10.06 2.97
CA SER A 107 -2.87 9.45 4.24
C SER A 107 -2.56 10.47 5.35
N ARG A 108 -2.21 11.70 5.01
CA ARG A 108 -1.99 12.79 5.97
C ARG A 108 -3.19 13.03 6.90
N ASN A 109 -4.41 12.89 6.36
CA ASN A 109 -5.65 13.06 7.13
C ASN A 109 -6.05 11.79 7.90
N ALA A 110 -5.49 10.65 7.54
CA ALA A 110 -5.81 9.34 8.11
C ALA A 110 -4.74 8.84 9.10
N LEU A 111 -3.62 9.54 9.26
CA LEU A 111 -2.59 9.20 10.24
C LEU A 111 -2.79 9.98 11.54
N VAL A 112 -2.55 9.32 12.67
CA VAL A 112 -2.32 10.02 13.94
C VAL A 112 -1.02 10.81 13.85
N SER A 113 -0.85 11.86 14.70
CA SER A 113 0.41 12.59 14.75
C SER A 113 1.57 11.66 15.11
N GLY A 114 2.64 11.68 14.30
CA GLY A 114 3.77 10.76 14.41
C GLY A 114 3.54 9.37 13.80
N GLY A 115 2.39 9.14 13.16
CA GLY A 115 2.08 7.89 12.45
C GLY A 115 2.92 7.69 11.19
N PHE A 116 3.05 6.45 10.75
CA PHE A 116 3.88 6.05 9.63
C PHE A 116 3.06 5.77 8.36
N LEU A 117 3.58 6.20 7.23
CA LEU A 117 3.19 5.70 5.91
C LEU A 117 4.34 4.87 5.33
N LEU A 118 4.03 3.67 4.82
CA LEU A 118 4.96 2.81 4.10
C LEU A 118 4.38 2.50 2.72
N LEU A 119 5.16 2.76 1.66
CA LEU A 119 4.74 2.51 0.28
C LEU A 119 5.78 1.66 -0.45
N GLU A 120 5.32 0.56 -1.05
CA GLU A 120 6.09 -0.16 -2.05
C GLU A 120 6.05 0.60 -3.39
N HIS A 121 7.16 0.58 -4.13
CA HIS A 121 7.31 1.23 -5.42
C HIS A 121 8.33 0.49 -6.31
N GLY A 122 8.39 0.87 -7.58
CA GLY A 122 9.40 0.37 -8.50
C GLY A 122 10.81 0.78 -8.09
N TRP A 123 11.79 -0.04 -8.39
CA TRP A 123 13.19 0.17 -7.99
C TRP A 123 13.80 1.48 -8.54
N GLN A 124 13.29 2.00 -9.64
CA GLN A 124 13.72 3.27 -10.25
C GLN A 124 12.96 4.49 -9.70
N GLN A 125 11.91 4.28 -8.92
CA GLN A 125 11.03 5.36 -8.43
C GLN A 125 11.45 5.90 -7.06
N GLY A 126 12.42 5.31 -6.37
CA GLY A 126 12.76 5.63 -4.99
C GLY A 126 13.01 7.12 -4.75
N GLU A 127 13.79 7.79 -5.60
CA GLU A 127 14.04 9.23 -5.48
C GLU A 127 12.76 10.06 -5.65
N ALA A 128 11.95 9.77 -6.66
CA ALA A 128 10.69 10.49 -6.89
C ALA A 128 9.71 10.30 -5.73
N VAL A 129 9.64 9.09 -5.16
CA VAL A 129 8.79 8.79 -4.01
C VAL A 129 9.29 9.53 -2.75
N ARG A 130 10.58 9.54 -2.46
CA ARG A 130 11.15 10.32 -1.34
C ARG A 130 10.81 11.80 -1.47
N GLN A 131 10.96 12.38 -2.66
CA GLN A 131 10.61 13.78 -2.91
C GLN A 131 9.12 14.05 -2.69
N ALA A 132 8.24 13.14 -3.12
CA ALA A 132 6.80 13.26 -2.89
C ALA A 132 6.46 13.25 -1.38
N PHE A 133 7.09 12.37 -0.59
CA PHE A 133 6.94 12.36 0.87
C PHE A 133 7.38 13.69 1.51
N ILE A 134 8.57 14.18 1.14
CA ILE A 134 9.12 15.45 1.68
C ILE A 134 8.21 16.63 1.33
N LEU A 135 7.77 16.74 0.08
CA LEU A 135 6.88 17.80 -0.38
C LEU A 135 5.52 17.77 0.32
N ALA A 136 5.03 16.58 0.68
CA ALA A 136 3.80 16.41 1.45
C ALA A 136 3.98 16.66 2.96
N GLY A 137 5.19 16.97 3.43
CA GLY A 137 5.47 17.30 4.82
C GLY A 137 5.72 16.11 5.73
N TYR A 138 6.11 14.97 5.18
CA TYR A 138 6.59 13.84 5.97
C TYR A 138 8.02 14.07 6.45
N HIS A 139 8.32 13.55 7.63
CA HIS A 139 9.62 13.56 8.29
C HIS A 139 10.22 12.16 8.33
N ASP A 140 11.52 12.08 8.63
CA ASP A 140 12.26 10.81 8.78
C ASP A 140 12.07 9.90 7.55
N VAL A 141 12.12 10.50 6.34
CA VAL A 141 11.87 9.78 5.08
C VAL A 141 13.09 8.92 4.74
N GLU A 142 12.86 7.62 4.65
CA GLU A 142 13.90 6.66 4.28
C GLU A 142 13.38 5.61 3.30
N THR A 143 14.28 4.98 2.57
CA THR A 143 13.95 3.91 1.63
C THR A 143 14.69 2.63 2.00
N CYS A 144 13.92 1.55 2.14
CA CYS A 144 14.45 0.21 2.38
C CYS A 144 14.63 -0.52 1.05
N ARG A 145 15.65 -1.38 1.01
CA ARG A 145 15.97 -2.23 -0.14
C ARG A 145 15.44 -3.65 0.07
N ASP A 146 15.11 -4.30 -1.04
CA ASP A 146 14.78 -5.72 -1.06
C ASP A 146 16.05 -6.61 -0.98
N TYR A 147 15.87 -7.92 -0.94
CA TYR A 147 16.98 -8.88 -0.91
C TYR A 147 17.85 -8.85 -2.17
N GLY A 148 17.39 -8.25 -3.26
CA GLY A 148 18.14 -8.01 -4.49
C GLY A 148 18.88 -6.67 -4.51
N ASP A 149 18.94 -5.96 -3.36
CA ASP A 149 19.55 -4.63 -3.19
C ASP A 149 18.88 -3.52 -4.04
N ASN A 150 17.62 -3.72 -4.43
CA ASN A 150 16.83 -2.72 -5.13
C ASN A 150 16.01 -1.89 -4.14
N GLU A 151 15.95 -0.57 -4.32
CA GLU A 151 15.03 0.29 -3.59
C GLU A 151 13.59 -0.18 -3.80
N ARG A 152 12.85 -0.43 -2.72
CA ARG A 152 11.54 -1.07 -2.83
C ARG A 152 10.45 -0.46 -1.97
N VAL A 153 10.76 -0.02 -0.76
CA VAL A 153 9.77 0.52 0.17
C VAL A 153 10.27 1.85 0.72
N THR A 154 9.51 2.92 0.53
CA THR A 154 9.78 4.21 1.18
C THR A 154 8.80 4.42 2.32
N LEU A 155 9.31 4.87 3.44
CA LEU A 155 8.54 5.19 4.63
C LEU A 155 8.81 6.61 5.12
N GLY A 156 7.87 7.16 5.89
CA GLY A 156 8.01 8.46 6.53
C GLY A 156 6.98 8.64 7.63
N ARG A 157 7.23 9.59 8.53
CA ARG A 157 6.34 9.99 9.62
C ARG A 157 5.63 11.29 9.28
N TYR A 158 4.35 11.37 9.62
CA TYR A 158 3.57 12.59 9.49
C TYR A 158 3.18 13.14 10.86
N TYR A 159 3.44 14.42 11.09
CA TYR A 159 3.06 15.15 12.30
C TYR A 159 2.01 16.20 11.95
N GLN A 160 0.86 16.13 12.62
CA GLN A 160 -0.23 17.12 12.50
C GLN A 160 0.08 18.35 13.31
#